data_9d7bc3524c2f48bd1d02b12d5bbf5e06
#
_entry.id   9d7bc3524c2f48bd1d02b12d5bbf5e06
#
_cell.length_a   1.000
_cell.length_b   1.000
_cell.length_c   1.000
_cell.angle_alpha   90.00
_cell.angle_beta   90.00
_cell.angle_gamma   90.00
#
_symmetry.space_group_name_H-M   'P 1'
#
loop_
_entity.id
_entity.type
_entity.pdbx_description
1 polymer ?
#
loop_
_entity_poly.entity_id
_entity_poly.type
_entity_poly.pdbx_seq_one_letter_code
_entity_poly.pdbx_strand_id
1 'polypeptide(L)'
;MAKTKIKKLPSISVVTATYNSGKTLDECLKRVRTQNYPQDRIEIILGDGGSTDSTAEIAKKYKAKIVSIPPKKQNAEYNRGVAFGQAKNELVLILDHDNFMTTKNYLRELVQPLIDHPEVVASESCYYHYDKKYSLLDRYYALFGTHEAIPYYFGKADKMNQTSKKWNLLGEPKDCGDYYLVKFESDPRKIPTIGTNGCLMRRRLVIDNADTRASHHYPIDVMVDVIQSGYNTFAFAKNSLIHLIGARGVIAFLRRRMMFMERYHFEDNSKRRYSVYMPGDEWNLIKFLFYSLTVVKPTFDALSGFLRIRDKAWFLHPIMCLGISFTYGLGTIKSLISNPAKISIFFTHK
;
A
#
# COMPACT_ATOMS: atom_id res chain seq x y z
N MET A 1 -20.17 27.48 29.49
CA MET A 1 -19.09 26.57 29.02
C MET A 1 -19.74 25.28 28.57
N ALA A 2 -19.82 25.05 27.24
CA ALA A 2 -20.37 23.81 26.69
C ALA A 2 -19.39 22.67 27.02
N LYS A 3 -19.84 21.66 27.77
CA LYS A 3 -19.08 20.42 28.00
C LYS A 3 -18.85 19.78 26.62
N THR A 4 -17.63 19.90 26.09
CA THR A 4 -17.21 19.14 24.92
C THR A 4 -17.43 17.67 25.21
N LYS A 5 -18.48 17.05 24.61
CA LYS A 5 -18.69 15.61 24.68
C LYS A 5 -17.41 14.96 24.14
N ILE A 6 -16.63 14.32 24.99
CA ILE A 6 -15.49 13.50 24.56
C ILE A 6 -16.07 12.47 23.60
N LYS A 7 -15.84 12.67 22.29
CA LYS A 7 -16.29 11.70 21.28
C LYS A 7 -15.60 10.36 21.61
N LYS A 8 -16.41 9.32 21.83
CA LYS A 8 -15.91 7.98 22.10
C LYS A 8 -15.06 7.52 20.91
N LEU A 9 -13.82 7.10 21.14
CA LEU A 9 -12.95 6.60 20.07
C LEU A 9 -13.63 5.42 19.35
N PRO A 10 -13.61 5.35 18.00
CA PRO A 10 -14.22 4.25 17.26
C PRO A 10 -13.51 2.92 17.52
N SER A 11 -14.20 1.80 17.27
CA SER A 11 -13.59 0.47 17.32
C SER A 11 -12.86 0.14 16.02
N ILE A 12 -11.75 -0.61 16.11
CA ILE A 12 -10.86 -0.91 14.99
C ILE A 12 -10.66 -2.42 14.86
N SER A 13 -10.86 -2.95 13.65
CA SER A 13 -10.40 -4.29 13.26
C SER A 13 -9.09 -4.17 12.49
N VAL A 14 -7.99 -4.67 13.05
CA VAL A 14 -6.70 -4.78 12.36
C VAL A 14 -6.70 -6.08 11.56
N VAL A 15 -6.58 -5.95 10.25
CA VAL A 15 -6.61 -7.06 9.28
C VAL A 15 -5.23 -7.25 8.68
N THR A 16 -4.71 -8.47 8.80
CA THR A 16 -3.37 -8.83 8.33
C THR A 16 -3.42 -10.16 7.57
N ALA A 17 -2.81 -10.21 6.39
CA ALA A 17 -2.54 -11.46 5.69
C ALA A 17 -1.26 -12.09 6.24
N THR A 18 -1.28 -13.40 6.51
CA THR A 18 -0.12 -14.15 7.01
C THR A 18 0.13 -15.43 6.21
N TYR A 19 1.40 -15.72 5.99
CA TYR A 19 1.92 -17.00 5.55
C TYR A 19 3.40 -17.12 5.92
N ASN A 20 3.73 -17.95 6.91
CA ASN A 20 5.07 -18.08 7.48
C ASN A 20 5.68 -16.71 7.86
N SER A 21 4.91 -15.92 8.64
CA SER A 21 5.21 -14.52 8.96
C SER A 21 5.89 -14.33 10.32
N GLY A 22 6.32 -15.40 10.99
CA GLY A 22 6.86 -15.39 12.36
C GLY A 22 8.02 -14.42 12.60
N LYS A 23 8.81 -14.13 11.57
CA LYS A 23 9.95 -13.19 11.68
C LYS A 23 9.56 -11.75 11.97
N THR A 24 8.41 -11.31 11.49
CA THR A 24 7.98 -9.90 11.54
C THR A 24 6.71 -9.71 12.33
N LEU A 25 5.83 -10.71 12.38
CA LEU A 25 4.51 -10.64 12.99
C LEU A 25 4.56 -10.30 14.48
N ASP A 26 5.54 -10.80 15.24
CA ASP A 26 5.65 -10.50 16.68
C ASP A 26 5.81 -9.00 16.94
N GLU A 27 6.74 -8.35 16.23
CA GLU A 27 6.94 -6.90 16.34
C GLU A 27 5.74 -6.10 15.82
N CYS A 28 5.12 -6.54 14.74
CA CYS A 28 3.91 -5.91 14.19
C CYS A 28 2.78 -5.91 15.24
N LEU A 29 2.41 -7.07 15.78
CA LEU A 29 1.32 -7.19 16.73
C LEU A 29 1.64 -6.57 18.09
N LYS A 30 2.91 -6.62 18.53
CA LYS A 30 3.37 -5.89 19.71
C LYS A 30 3.11 -4.40 19.57
N ARG A 31 3.43 -3.80 18.42
CA ARG A 31 3.19 -2.38 18.18
C ARG A 31 1.71 -2.02 18.13
N VAL A 32 0.85 -2.90 17.62
CA VAL A 32 -0.60 -2.75 17.71
C VAL A 32 -1.07 -2.74 19.16
N ARG A 33 -0.64 -3.71 19.97
CA ARG A 33 -1.07 -3.84 21.37
C ARG A 33 -0.49 -2.79 22.32
N THR A 34 0.59 -2.14 21.94
CA THR A 34 1.20 -1.06 22.74
C THR A 34 0.74 0.34 22.31
N GLN A 35 -0.22 0.44 21.39
CA GLN A 35 -0.80 1.72 21.03
C GLN A 35 -1.54 2.38 22.19
N ASN A 36 -1.44 3.69 22.28
CA ASN A 36 -2.18 4.53 23.20
C ASN A 36 -3.67 4.65 22.73
N TYR A 37 -4.32 3.49 22.68
CA TYR A 37 -5.70 3.31 22.21
C TYR A 37 -6.39 2.27 23.11
N PRO A 38 -7.69 2.40 23.44
CA PRO A 38 -8.39 1.42 24.27
C PRO A 38 -8.29 0.02 23.68
N GLN A 39 -7.67 -0.91 24.37
CA GLN A 39 -7.36 -2.24 23.85
C GLN A 39 -8.61 -3.14 23.68
N ASP A 40 -9.67 -2.87 24.41
CA ASP A 40 -10.99 -3.47 24.28
C ASP A 40 -11.71 -3.05 22.99
N ARG A 41 -11.19 -1.99 22.30
CA ARG A 41 -11.70 -1.49 21.03
C ARG A 41 -10.85 -1.93 19.83
N ILE A 42 -9.84 -2.77 20.03
CA ILE A 42 -8.99 -3.31 18.97
C ILE A 42 -9.17 -4.82 18.88
N GLU A 43 -9.76 -5.31 17.81
CA GLU A 43 -9.63 -6.71 17.41
C GLU A 43 -8.51 -6.88 16.36
N ILE A 44 -7.86 -8.04 16.36
CA ILE A 44 -6.85 -8.41 15.37
C ILE A 44 -7.31 -9.67 14.67
N ILE A 45 -7.30 -9.66 13.33
CA ILE A 45 -7.75 -10.77 12.51
C ILE A 45 -6.64 -11.10 11.50
N LEU A 46 -6.15 -12.33 11.56
CA LEU A 46 -5.14 -12.84 10.65
C LEU A 46 -5.79 -13.79 9.65
N GLY A 47 -5.68 -13.47 8.35
CA GLY A 47 -5.98 -14.41 7.28
C GLY A 47 -4.75 -15.26 7.01
N ASP A 48 -4.72 -16.51 7.51
CA ASP A 48 -3.54 -17.35 7.47
C ASP A 48 -3.60 -18.42 6.38
N GLY A 49 -2.61 -18.39 5.49
CA GLY A 49 -2.49 -19.27 4.33
C GLY A 49 -1.96 -20.68 4.64
N GLY A 50 -2.00 -21.11 5.90
CA GLY A 50 -1.47 -22.41 6.33
C GLY A 50 0.00 -22.32 6.77
N SER A 51 0.31 -21.36 7.64
CA SER A 51 1.65 -21.21 8.21
C SER A 51 2.09 -22.42 9.02
N THR A 52 3.37 -22.77 8.91
CA THR A 52 4.03 -23.88 9.61
C THR A 52 5.12 -23.42 10.58
N ASP A 53 5.34 -22.11 10.64
CA ASP A 53 6.29 -21.47 11.56
C ASP A 53 5.61 -20.98 12.85
N SER A 54 6.25 -20.10 13.60
CA SER A 54 5.72 -19.52 14.86
C SER A 54 4.52 -18.57 14.70
N THR A 55 3.97 -18.41 13.50
CA THR A 55 2.85 -17.46 13.23
C THR A 55 1.66 -17.71 14.16
N ALA A 56 1.24 -18.95 14.33
CA ALA A 56 0.08 -19.30 15.17
C ALA A 56 0.34 -19.05 16.67
N GLU A 57 1.53 -19.30 17.16
CA GLU A 57 1.95 -19.03 18.55
C GLU A 57 1.93 -17.54 18.83
N ILE A 58 2.47 -16.73 17.91
CA ILE A 58 2.45 -15.27 17.98
C ILE A 58 1.03 -14.75 17.97
N ALA A 59 0.15 -15.25 17.11
CA ALA A 59 -1.26 -14.88 17.07
C ALA A 59 -1.94 -15.10 18.44
N LYS A 60 -1.72 -16.26 19.05
CA LYS A 60 -2.25 -16.60 20.39
C LYS A 60 -1.71 -15.63 21.46
N LYS A 61 -0.41 -15.32 21.45
CA LYS A 61 0.24 -14.37 22.38
C LYS A 61 -0.46 -13.01 22.38
N TYR A 62 -0.85 -12.51 21.22
CA TYR A 62 -1.49 -11.20 21.07
C TYR A 62 -3.02 -11.26 20.99
N LYS A 63 -3.65 -12.40 21.30
CA LYS A 63 -5.10 -12.61 21.24
C LYS A 63 -5.67 -12.22 19.86
N ALA A 64 -4.96 -12.57 18.78
CA ALA A 64 -5.43 -12.40 17.42
C ALA A 64 -6.29 -13.60 16.99
N LYS A 65 -7.38 -13.32 16.27
CA LYS A 65 -8.21 -14.36 15.64
C LYS A 65 -7.52 -14.84 14.37
N ILE A 66 -7.27 -16.12 14.24
CA ILE A 66 -6.80 -16.74 12.98
C ILE A 66 -8.01 -17.22 12.18
N VAL A 67 -8.02 -16.88 10.89
CA VAL A 67 -8.94 -17.41 9.89
C VAL A 67 -8.10 -18.23 8.91
N SER A 68 -8.25 -19.55 8.96
CA SER A 68 -7.47 -20.46 8.12
C SER A 68 -7.94 -20.43 6.68
N ILE A 69 -7.00 -20.35 5.75
CA ILE A 69 -7.24 -20.36 4.31
C ILE A 69 -6.68 -21.66 3.73
N PRO A 70 -7.45 -22.36 2.87
CA PRO A 70 -6.94 -23.56 2.20
C PRO A 70 -5.68 -23.25 1.40
N PRO A 71 -4.60 -24.11 1.46
CA PRO A 71 -3.33 -23.84 0.79
C PRO A 71 -3.46 -23.58 -0.71
N LYS A 72 -4.41 -24.22 -1.39
CA LYS A 72 -4.68 -24.01 -2.84
C LYS A 72 -5.17 -22.58 -3.17
N LYS A 73 -5.73 -21.84 -2.20
CA LYS A 73 -6.22 -20.46 -2.36
C LYS A 73 -5.29 -19.42 -1.76
N GLN A 74 -4.19 -19.88 -1.13
CA GLN A 74 -3.27 -19.02 -0.41
C GLN A 74 -2.62 -17.98 -1.34
N ASN A 75 -2.88 -16.74 -1.06
CA ASN A 75 -2.14 -15.56 -1.54
C ASN A 75 -2.47 -14.37 -0.62
N ALA A 76 -1.60 -13.37 -0.60
CA ALA A 76 -1.74 -12.24 0.31
C ALA A 76 -3.09 -11.50 0.16
N GLU A 77 -3.55 -11.30 -1.08
CA GLU A 77 -4.78 -10.57 -1.36
C GLU A 77 -6.01 -11.36 -0.90
N TYR A 78 -6.08 -12.64 -1.27
CA TYR A 78 -7.18 -13.51 -0.85
C TYR A 78 -7.22 -13.68 0.68
N ASN A 79 -6.05 -13.90 1.30
CA ASN A 79 -5.93 -14.03 2.76
C ASN A 79 -6.45 -12.78 3.46
N ARG A 80 -6.06 -11.60 2.97
CA ARG A 80 -6.53 -10.30 3.47
C ARG A 80 -8.03 -10.12 3.27
N GLY A 81 -8.56 -10.46 2.11
CA GLY A 81 -9.97 -10.35 1.80
C GLY A 81 -10.85 -11.25 2.70
N VAL A 82 -10.40 -12.48 2.98
CA VAL A 82 -11.09 -13.36 3.94
C VAL A 82 -11.07 -12.76 5.35
N ALA A 83 -9.93 -12.24 5.80
CA ALA A 83 -9.82 -11.59 7.11
C ALA A 83 -10.67 -10.31 7.19
N PHE A 84 -10.71 -9.51 6.11
CA PHE A 84 -11.56 -8.32 6.00
C PHE A 84 -13.04 -8.66 6.16
N GLY A 85 -13.50 -9.73 5.52
CA GLY A 85 -14.88 -10.22 5.65
C GLY A 85 -15.26 -10.66 7.08
N GLN A 86 -14.30 -10.92 7.96
CA GLN A 86 -14.51 -11.26 9.36
C GLN A 86 -14.47 -10.03 10.30
N ALA A 87 -14.09 -8.86 9.80
CA ALA A 87 -14.04 -7.64 10.58
C ALA A 87 -15.44 -7.18 10.99
N LYS A 88 -15.60 -6.73 12.25
CA LYS A 88 -16.90 -6.34 12.80
C LYS A 88 -16.94 -4.90 13.30
N ASN A 89 -15.78 -4.30 13.54
CA ASN A 89 -15.66 -2.97 14.10
C ASN A 89 -16.01 -1.84 13.10
N GLU A 90 -16.14 -0.62 13.61
CA GLU A 90 -16.50 0.57 12.83
C GLU A 90 -15.47 0.89 11.75
N LEU A 91 -14.19 0.76 12.11
CA LEU A 91 -13.06 0.99 11.22
C LEU A 91 -12.29 -0.31 10.97
N VAL A 92 -11.69 -0.42 9.79
CA VAL A 92 -10.75 -1.49 9.45
C VAL A 92 -9.40 -0.88 9.12
N LEU A 93 -8.35 -1.40 9.73
CA LEU A 93 -6.96 -1.09 9.40
C LEU A 93 -6.36 -2.25 8.61
N ILE A 94 -6.00 -2.00 7.36
CA ILE A 94 -5.18 -2.92 6.57
C ILE A 94 -3.72 -2.72 6.99
N LEU A 95 -3.14 -3.72 7.62
CA LEU A 95 -1.77 -3.67 8.14
C LEU A 95 -1.06 -4.97 7.80
N ASP A 96 -0.08 -4.93 6.90
CA ASP A 96 0.70 -6.12 6.57
C ASP A 96 1.68 -6.47 7.71
N HIS A 97 2.05 -7.74 7.83
CA HIS A 97 2.87 -8.24 8.94
C HIS A 97 4.30 -7.65 9.00
N ASP A 98 4.75 -7.02 7.92
CA ASP A 98 6.02 -6.30 7.75
C ASP A 98 5.87 -4.77 7.82
N ASN A 99 4.68 -4.30 8.22
CA ASN A 99 4.38 -2.90 8.50
C ASN A 99 4.41 -2.64 10.01
N PHE A 100 5.13 -1.59 10.44
CA PHE A 100 5.24 -1.28 11.87
C PHE A 100 4.91 0.18 12.15
N MET A 101 3.99 0.38 13.09
CA MET A 101 3.64 1.71 13.58
C MET A 101 4.84 2.37 14.27
N THR A 102 5.13 3.63 13.93
CA THR A 102 6.34 4.34 14.41
C THR A 102 6.21 4.84 15.83
N THR A 103 5.01 5.25 16.25
CA THR A 103 4.74 5.85 17.56
C THR A 103 3.62 5.12 18.31
N LYS A 104 3.50 5.35 19.62
CA LYS A 104 2.37 4.87 20.42
C LYS A 104 1.06 5.59 20.11
N ASN A 105 1.09 6.74 19.45
CA ASN A 105 -0.10 7.53 19.09
C ASN A 105 -0.53 7.32 17.64
N TYR A 106 0.15 6.46 16.89
CA TYR A 106 -0.07 6.25 15.47
C TYR A 106 -1.55 5.98 15.12
N LEU A 107 -2.24 5.11 15.87
CA LEU A 107 -3.66 4.85 15.64
C LEU A 107 -4.54 6.08 15.90
N ARG A 108 -4.22 6.89 16.92
CA ARG A 108 -4.95 8.13 17.19
C ARG A 108 -4.77 9.14 16.06
N GLU A 109 -3.56 9.26 15.54
CA GLU A 109 -3.24 10.15 14.42
C GLU A 109 -4.00 9.77 13.15
N LEU A 110 -4.19 8.47 12.86
CA LEU A 110 -5.02 8.02 11.75
C LEU A 110 -6.52 8.17 12.00
N VAL A 111 -6.98 8.01 13.23
CA VAL A 111 -8.39 8.09 13.59
C VAL A 111 -8.90 9.52 13.64
N GLN A 112 -8.06 10.48 14.03
CA GLN A 112 -8.46 11.87 14.24
C GLN A 112 -9.15 12.49 13.03
N PRO A 113 -8.59 12.41 11.80
CA PRO A 113 -9.28 12.96 10.62
C PRO A 113 -10.65 12.34 10.37
N LEU A 114 -10.82 11.03 10.66
CA LEU A 114 -12.11 10.35 10.51
C LEU A 114 -13.15 10.83 11.55
N ILE A 115 -12.70 11.27 12.73
CA ILE A 115 -13.59 11.86 13.74
C ILE A 115 -13.99 13.29 13.36
N ASP A 116 -13.03 14.09 12.88
CA ASP A 116 -13.24 15.49 12.57
C ASP A 116 -14.06 15.69 11.29
N HIS A 117 -13.90 14.77 10.32
CA HIS A 117 -14.44 14.84 8.97
C HIS A 117 -15.27 13.59 8.63
N PRO A 118 -16.60 13.61 8.80
CA PRO A 118 -17.48 12.49 8.47
C PRO A 118 -17.40 12.03 7.02
N GLU A 119 -17.04 12.94 6.10
CA GLU A 119 -16.87 12.69 4.66
C GLU A 119 -15.58 11.94 4.33
N VAL A 120 -14.60 11.87 5.25
CA VAL A 120 -13.34 11.13 5.01
C VAL A 120 -13.60 9.63 5.01
N VAL A 121 -13.23 8.98 3.92
CA VAL A 121 -13.37 7.53 3.69
C VAL A 121 -12.33 6.73 4.44
N ALA A 122 -11.08 7.13 4.27
CA ALA A 122 -9.93 6.44 4.83
C ALA A 122 -8.80 7.42 5.19
N SER A 123 -7.90 6.96 6.06
CA SER A 123 -6.73 7.70 6.51
C SER A 123 -5.48 6.83 6.41
N GLU A 124 -4.39 7.42 5.92
CA GLU A 124 -3.07 6.79 5.78
C GLU A 124 -1.96 7.70 6.29
N SER A 125 -0.74 7.17 6.41
CA SER A 125 0.47 7.96 6.67
C SER A 125 0.94 8.69 5.41
N CYS A 126 1.47 9.90 5.56
CA CYS A 126 2.11 10.62 4.45
C CYS A 126 3.40 9.96 3.96
N TYR A 127 4.15 9.30 4.84
CA TYR A 127 5.50 8.84 4.52
C TYR A 127 5.73 7.37 4.89
N TYR A 128 6.62 6.71 4.15
CA TYR A 128 7.35 5.58 4.69
C TYR A 128 8.43 6.09 5.64
N HIS A 129 8.63 5.40 6.77
CA HIS A 129 9.63 5.79 7.75
C HIS A 129 11.03 5.54 7.23
N TYR A 130 11.85 6.58 7.23
CA TYR A 130 13.26 6.53 6.84
C TYR A 130 14.15 6.47 8.10
N ASP A 131 15.03 5.46 8.15
CA ASP A 131 16.11 5.35 9.13
C ASP A 131 17.37 4.81 8.43
N LYS A 132 18.53 5.42 8.72
CA LYS A 132 19.83 5.00 8.18
C LYS A 132 20.24 3.57 8.56
N LYS A 133 19.61 3.00 9.61
CA LYS A 133 19.83 1.61 10.06
C LYS A 133 19.19 0.57 9.15
N TYR A 134 18.23 0.95 8.33
CA TYR A 134 17.56 0.03 7.42
C TYR A 134 18.46 -0.39 6.26
N SER A 135 18.08 -1.47 5.60
CA SER A 135 18.79 -1.93 4.40
C SER A 135 18.80 -0.84 3.32
N LEU A 136 19.76 -0.91 2.41
CA LEU A 136 19.86 0.06 1.32
C LEU A 136 18.56 0.13 0.51
N LEU A 137 17.90 -1.00 0.31
CA LEU A 137 16.68 -1.11 -0.45
C LEU A 137 15.48 -0.52 0.31
N ASP A 138 15.33 -0.81 1.62
CA ASP A 138 14.27 -0.24 2.44
C ASP A 138 14.39 1.29 2.53
N ARG A 139 15.63 1.81 2.65
CA ARG A 139 15.87 3.27 2.62
C ARG A 139 15.51 3.88 1.27
N TYR A 140 15.84 3.21 0.17
CA TYR A 140 15.48 3.66 -1.17
C TYR A 140 13.97 3.87 -1.30
N TYR A 141 13.17 2.91 -0.89
CA TYR A 141 11.71 3.01 -0.95
C TYR A 141 11.14 4.10 -0.03
N ALA A 142 11.66 4.16 1.19
CA ALA A 142 11.24 5.22 2.11
C ALA A 142 11.55 6.61 1.54
N LEU A 143 12.71 6.79 0.92
CA LEU A 143 13.13 8.07 0.33
C LEU A 143 12.24 8.49 -0.85
N PHE A 144 11.83 7.57 -1.72
CA PHE A 144 10.99 7.86 -2.88
C PHE A 144 9.48 7.82 -2.59
N GLY A 145 9.04 7.23 -1.48
CA GLY A 145 7.63 7.12 -1.11
C GLY A 145 6.86 6.09 -1.93
N THR A 146 7.54 5.13 -2.56
CA THR A 146 6.91 4.07 -3.36
C THR A 146 7.80 2.87 -3.51
N HIS A 147 7.21 1.69 -3.75
CA HIS A 147 7.95 0.43 -3.92
C HIS A 147 8.48 0.20 -5.35
N GLU A 148 8.11 1.05 -6.29
CA GLU A 148 8.51 0.90 -7.69
C GLU A 148 8.73 2.26 -8.36
N ALA A 149 9.59 2.26 -9.40
CA ALA A 149 9.87 3.44 -10.18
C ALA A 149 8.69 3.87 -11.07
N ILE A 150 7.83 2.92 -11.51
CA ILE A 150 6.69 3.22 -12.39
C ILE A 150 5.67 4.12 -11.69
N PRO A 151 5.14 3.78 -10.50
CA PRO A 151 4.23 4.69 -9.77
C PRO A 151 4.86 6.06 -9.51
N TYR A 152 6.16 6.14 -9.26
CA TYR A 152 6.85 7.41 -9.06
C TYR A 152 6.76 8.31 -10.31
N TYR A 153 7.11 7.78 -11.49
CA TYR A 153 7.10 8.57 -12.74
C TYR A 153 5.70 8.80 -13.32
N PHE A 154 4.72 7.99 -12.93
CA PHE A 154 3.31 8.21 -13.27
C PHE A 154 2.60 9.15 -12.30
N GLY A 155 3.30 9.63 -11.24
CA GLY A 155 2.70 10.43 -10.17
C GLY A 155 1.77 9.64 -9.25
N LYS A 156 1.73 8.31 -9.37
CA LYS A 156 0.81 7.40 -8.65
C LYS A 156 1.44 6.76 -7.40
N ALA A 157 2.52 7.33 -6.86
CA ALA A 157 3.10 6.88 -5.60
C ALA A 157 2.07 6.98 -4.45
N ASP A 158 2.14 6.05 -3.50
CA ASP A 158 1.22 5.98 -2.36
C ASP A 158 1.65 6.84 -1.16
N LYS A 159 2.92 7.20 -1.09
CA LYS A 159 3.47 8.05 -0.02
C LYS A 159 4.27 9.20 -0.59
N MET A 160 4.37 10.27 0.17
CA MET A 160 5.18 11.43 -0.18
C MET A 160 6.67 11.09 -0.17
N ASN A 161 7.41 11.68 -1.09
CA ASN A 161 8.87 11.62 -1.10
C ASN A 161 9.45 12.34 0.13
N GLN A 162 10.48 11.79 0.77
CA GLN A 162 11.09 12.33 2.00
C GLN A 162 11.67 13.75 1.83
N THR A 163 11.98 14.17 0.62
CA THR A 163 12.45 15.54 0.36
C THR A 163 11.32 16.56 0.22
N SER A 164 10.07 16.12 0.15
CA SER A 164 8.90 16.98 -0.02
C SER A 164 8.36 17.44 1.33
N LYS A 165 8.26 18.76 1.51
CA LYS A 165 7.65 19.36 2.71
C LYS A 165 6.17 19.68 2.54
N LYS A 166 5.68 19.63 1.31
CA LYS A 166 4.29 19.89 0.92
C LYS A 166 3.78 18.71 0.10
N TRP A 167 2.48 18.55 0.03
CA TRP A 167 1.84 17.51 -0.76
C TRP A 167 2.39 17.46 -2.19
N ASN A 168 2.79 16.30 -2.66
CA ASN A 168 3.41 16.08 -3.97
C ASN A 168 2.88 14.84 -4.69
N LEU A 169 1.72 14.33 -4.26
CA LEU A 169 1.02 13.22 -4.90
C LEU A 169 -0.20 13.74 -5.67
N LEU A 170 -0.91 12.85 -6.35
CA LEU A 170 -2.18 13.14 -6.99
C LEU A 170 -3.25 13.58 -5.97
N GLY A 171 -4.29 14.24 -6.46
CA GLY A 171 -5.39 14.78 -5.66
C GLY A 171 -5.19 16.23 -5.22
N GLU A 172 -6.27 16.84 -4.76
CA GLU A 172 -6.31 18.23 -4.29
C GLU A 172 -6.15 18.26 -2.77
N PRO A 173 -5.00 18.73 -2.25
CA PRO A 173 -4.74 18.74 -0.82
C PRO A 173 -5.28 19.99 -0.14
N LYS A 174 -5.83 19.81 1.07
CA LYS A 174 -6.04 20.86 2.05
C LYS A 174 -5.21 20.55 3.29
N ASP A 175 -4.31 21.44 3.65
CA ASP A 175 -3.49 21.29 4.87
C ASP A 175 -4.33 21.61 6.12
N CYS A 176 -4.44 20.64 7.03
CA CYS A 176 -5.19 20.75 8.29
C CYS A 176 -4.27 20.67 9.52
N GLY A 177 -2.98 21.01 9.39
CA GLY A 177 -1.99 20.97 10.48
C GLY A 177 -1.36 19.58 10.58
N ASP A 178 -1.96 18.65 11.33
CA ASP A 178 -1.41 17.31 11.57
C ASP A 178 -1.67 16.33 10.42
N TYR A 179 -2.53 16.66 9.48
CA TYR A 179 -2.86 15.85 8.32
C TYR A 179 -3.23 16.70 7.11
N TYR A 180 -3.18 16.10 5.92
CA TYR A 180 -3.81 16.61 4.72
C TYR A 180 -5.18 15.96 4.53
N LEU A 181 -6.20 16.74 4.15
CA LEU A 181 -7.39 16.24 3.49
C LEU A 181 -7.14 16.30 1.99
N VAL A 182 -7.38 15.21 1.30
CA VAL A 182 -7.12 15.12 -0.15
C VAL A 182 -8.37 14.64 -0.85
N LYS A 183 -8.80 15.40 -1.85
CA LYS A 183 -9.90 15.02 -2.71
C LYS A 183 -9.35 14.44 -4.01
N PHE A 184 -9.75 13.22 -4.36
CA PHE A 184 -9.36 12.56 -5.60
C PHE A 184 -10.40 12.76 -6.70
N GLU A 185 -9.92 12.78 -7.94
CA GLU A 185 -10.80 12.67 -9.12
C GLU A 185 -11.27 11.22 -9.28
N SER A 186 -12.42 11.02 -9.93
CA SER A 186 -12.96 9.68 -10.19
C SER A 186 -12.26 8.94 -11.34
N ASP A 187 -11.42 9.63 -12.12
CA ASP A 187 -10.61 9.00 -13.17
C ASP A 187 -9.53 8.10 -12.51
N PRO A 188 -9.56 6.76 -12.73
CA PRO A 188 -8.59 5.84 -12.12
C PRO A 188 -7.14 6.18 -12.47
N ARG A 189 -6.88 6.83 -13.62
CA ARG A 189 -5.53 7.27 -14.01
C ARG A 189 -4.96 8.32 -13.07
N LYS A 190 -5.83 9.03 -12.33
CA LYS A 190 -5.50 10.09 -11.39
C LYS A 190 -5.62 9.66 -9.91
N ILE A 191 -5.71 8.37 -9.67
CA ILE A 191 -5.75 7.80 -8.32
C ILE A 191 -4.37 7.20 -8.01
N PRO A 192 -3.72 7.55 -6.88
CA PRO A 192 -2.47 6.93 -6.46
C PRO A 192 -2.68 5.50 -5.95
N THR A 193 -1.61 4.76 -5.73
CA THR A 193 -1.64 3.36 -5.28
C THR A 193 -1.96 3.22 -3.78
N ILE A 194 -3.01 3.87 -3.31
CA ILE A 194 -3.48 3.90 -1.91
C ILE A 194 -4.27 2.65 -1.53
N GLY A 195 -4.50 2.46 -0.24
CA GLY A 195 -5.38 1.41 0.30
C GLY A 195 -4.66 0.23 0.94
N THR A 196 -3.34 0.12 0.83
CA THR A 196 -2.58 -1.04 1.30
C THR A 196 -1.90 -0.77 2.65
N ASN A 197 -0.74 -0.20 2.64
CA ASN A 197 0.19 -0.09 3.77
C ASN A 197 -0.31 0.86 4.88
N GLY A 198 -0.98 0.32 5.88
CA GLY A 198 -1.48 1.09 7.02
C GLY A 198 -2.71 1.95 6.70
N CYS A 199 -3.57 1.50 5.79
CA CYS A 199 -4.81 2.19 5.46
C CYS A 199 -5.91 1.89 6.47
N LEU A 200 -6.39 2.91 7.18
CA LEU A 200 -7.51 2.86 8.10
C LEU A 200 -8.76 3.41 7.41
N MET A 201 -9.81 2.59 7.28
CA MET A 201 -11.00 2.92 6.48
C MET A 201 -12.30 2.70 7.23
N ARG A 202 -13.37 3.39 6.82
CA ARG A 202 -14.74 3.17 7.32
C ARG A 202 -15.30 1.86 6.75
N ARG A 203 -15.40 0.84 7.58
CA ARG A 203 -15.78 -0.51 7.14
C ARG A 203 -17.10 -0.54 6.39
N ARG A 204 -18.16 0.04 6.94
CA ARG A 204 -19.49 -0.02 6.35
C ARG A 204 -19.55 0.69 4.99
N LEU A 205 -18.96 1.89 4.92
CA LEU A 205 -18.90 2.66 3.67
C LEU A 205 -18.20 1.87 2.57
N VAL A 206 -17.08 1.22 2.90
CA VAL A 206 -16.31 0.42 1.92
C VAL A 206 -17.10 -0.82 1.46
N ILE A 207 -17.75 -1.54 2.38
CA ILE A 207 -18.56 -2.72 2.03
C ILE A 207 -19.74 -2.35 1.12
N ASP A 208 -20.36 -1.20 1.37
CA ASP A 208 -21.56 -0.77 0.62
C ASP A 208 -21.21 -0.22 -0.78
N ASN A 209 -19.96 0.16 -1.04
CA ASN A 209 -19.56 0.88 -2.25
C ASN A 209 -18.40 0.24 -3.03
N ALA A 210 -17.92 -0.94 -2.65
CA ALA A 210 -16.83 -1.62 -3.32
C ALA A 210 -17.02 -3.14 -3.37
N ASP A 211 -16.38 -3.80 -4.34
CA ASP A 211 -16.30 -5.26 -4.36
C ASP A 211 -15.26 -5.76 -3.34
N THR A 212 -15.75 -6.13 -2.15
CA THR A 212 -14.92 -6.63 -1.05
C THR A 212 -14.89 -8.15 -0.93
N ARG A 213 -15.43 -8.89 -1.93
CA ARG A 213 -15.33 -10.35 -1.94
C ARG A 213 -13.89 -10.80 -1.90
N ALA A 214 -13.56 -11.83 -1.13
CA ALA A 214 -12.18 -12.26 -0.91
C ALA A 214 -11.41 -12.53 -2.21
N SER A 215 -12.07 -13.06 -3.25
CA SER A 215 -11.47 -13.33 -4.56
C SER A 215 -11.17 -12.06 -5.39
N HIS A 216 -11.70 -10.90 -4.99
CA HIS A 216 -11.58 -9.61 -5.67
C HIS A 216 -11.05 -8.51 -4.74
N HIS A 217 -10.65 -8.87 -3.52
CA HIS A 217 -10.17 -7.92 -2.51
C HIS A 217 -8.71 -7.51 -2.77
N TYR A 218 -8.51 -6.69 -3.76
CA TYR A 218 -7.26 -5.96 -3.97
C TYR A 218 -7.43 -4.58 -3.33
N PRO A 219 -6.68 -4.21 -2.28
CA PRO A 219 -6.98 -2.98 -1.53
C PRO A 219 -7.01 -1.72 -2.37
N ILE A 220 -6.12 -1.60 -3.35
CA ILE A 220 -6.11 -0.44 -4.28
C ILE A 220 -7.41 -0.41 -5.10
N ASP A 221 -7.82 -1.56 -5.65
CA ASP A 221 -9.04 -1.68 -6.46
C ASP A 221 -10.28 -1.33 -5.63
N VAL A 222 -10.32 -1.76 -4.36
CA VAL A 222 -11.38 -1.40 -3.39
C VAL A 222 -11.45 0.12 -3.19
N MET A 223 -10.31 0.81 -3.07
CA MET A 223 -10.31 2.27 -2.94
C MET A 223 -10.77 2.96 -4.23
N VAL A 224 -10.40 2.42 -5.39
CA VAL A 224 -10.88 2.92 -6.69
C VAL A 224 -12.39 2.79 -6.82
N ASP A 225 -12.97 1.64 -6.46
CA ASP A 225 -14.43 1.44 -6.45
C ASP A 225 -15.13 2.50 -5.60
N VAL A 226 -14.62 2.74 -4.38
CA VAL A 226 -15.17 3.74 -3.44
C VAL A 226 -15.08 5.16 -4.02
N ILE A 227 -13.95 5.53 -4.62
CA ILE A 227 -13.76 6.84 -5.23
C ILE A 227 -14.71 7.03 -6.41
N GLN A 228 -14.86 6.01 -7.27
CA GLN A 228 -15.78 6.04 -8.40
C GLN A 228 -17.27 6.09 -7.98
N SER A 229 -17.58 5.57 -6.79
CA SER A 229 -18.92 5.69 -6.18
C SER A 229 -19.19 7.08 -5.56
N GLY A 230 -18.27 8.04 -5.71
CA GLY A 230 -18.41 9.42 -5.25
C GLY A 230 -17.84 9.72 -3.85
N TYR A 231 -17.29 8.73 -3.17
CA TYR A 231 -16.66 8.89 -1.85
C TYR A 231 -15.14 9.08 -2.02
N ASN A 232 -14.72 10.28 -2.33
CA ASN A 232 -13.39 10.59 -2.84
C ASN A 232 -12.53 11.45 -1.91
N THR A 233 -12.92 11.68 -0.66
CA THR A 233 -12.16 12.46 0.32
C THR A 233 -11.39 11.52 1.26
N PHE A 234 -10.08 11.67 1.29
CA PHE A 234 -9.15 10.87 2.08
C PHE A 234 -8.31 11.76 3.00
N ALA A 235 -7.77 11.18 4.06
CA ALA A 235 -6.84 11.88 4.93
C ALA A 235 -5.45 11.24 4.89
N PHE A 236 -4.42 12.07 5.04
CA PHE A 236 -3.04 11.62 5.12
C PHE A 236 -2.38 12.27 6.35
N ALA A 237 -2.22 11.48 7.42
CA ALA A 237 -1.57 11.93 8.63
C ALA A 237 -0.09 12.24 8.36
N LYS A 238 0.41 13.37 8.89
CA LYS A 238 1.81 13.79 8.71
C LYS A 238 2.77 12.99 9.60
N ASN A 239 2.56 11.69 9.64
CA ASN A 239 3.39 10.70 10.28
C ASN A 239 3.99 9.73 9.26
N SER A 240 4.62 8.66 9.73
CA SER A 240 5.26 7.67 8.89
C SER A 240 4.99 6.25 9.36
N LEU A 241 4.96 5.30 8.41
CA LEU A 241 4.86 3.87 8.64
C LEU A 241 6.17 3.18 8.26
N ILE A 242 6.69 2.31 9.11
CA ILE A 242 7.81 1.45 8.74
C ILE A 242 7.29 0.34 7.85
N HIS A 243 7.92 0.14 6.69
CA HIS A 243 7.68 -1.00 5.82
C HIS A 243 9.02 -1.62 5.44
N LEU A 244 9.26 -2.83 5.88
CA LEU A 244 10.48 -3.58 5.57
C LEU A 244 10.19 -4.62 4.51
N ILE A 245 10.73 -4.44 3.31
CA ILE A 245 10.41 -5.23 2.12
C ILE A 245 10.92 -6.67 2.22
N GLY A 246 11.88 -6.93 3.10
CA GLY A 246 12.42 -8.27 3.32
C GLY A 246 13.19 -8.87 2.13
N ALA A 247 13.42 -8.12 1.06
CA ALA A 247 14.20 -8.60 -0.08
C ALA A 247 15.70 -8.53 0.22
N ARG A 248 16.39 -9.63 -0.04
CA ARG A 248 17.86 -9.72 0.10
C ARG A 248 18.58 -9.10 -1.10
N GLY A 249 18.32 -7.80 -1.37
CA GLY A 249 18.94 -7.01 -2.43
C GLY A 249 18.10 -6.86 -3.71
N VAL A 250 18.63 -6.08 -4.65
CA VAL A 250 17.95 -5.65 -5.89
C VAL A 250 17.52 -6.84 -6.75
N ILE A 251 18.38 -7.84 -6.97
CA ILE A 251 18.07 -8.99 -7.83
C ILE A 251 16.91 -9.81 -7.26
N ALA A 252 16.92 -10.08 -5.95
CA ALA A 252 15.83 -10.82 -5.30
C ALA A 252 14.51 -10.04 -5.38
N PHE A 253 14.58 -8.72 -5.25
CA PHE A 253 13.43 -7.84 -5.44
C PHE A 253 12.89 -7.91 -6.87
N LEU A 254 13.73 -7.74 -7.90
CA LEU A 254 13.31 -7.79 -9.31
C LEU A 254 12.71 -9.15 -9.70
N ARG A 255 13.27 -10.27 -9.19
CA ARG A 255 12.66 -11.62 -9.36
C ARG A 255 11.26 -11.68 -8.76
N ARG A 256 11.07 -11.13 -7.55
CA ARG A 256 9.74 -11.07 -6.93
C ARG A 256 8.76 -10.21 -7.74
N ARG A 257 9.23 -9.11 -8.35
CA ARG A 257 8.41 -8.28 -9.24
C ARG A 257 7.98 -9.01 -10.51
N MET A 258 8.86 -9.82 -11.09
CA MET A 258 8.50 -10.69 -12.21
C MET A 258 7.33 -11.62 -11.85
N MET A 259 7.41 -12.31 -10.70
CA MET A 259 6.33 -13.19 -10.24
C MET A 259 5.02 -12.41 -9.98
N PHE A 260 5.11 -11.20 -9.41
CA PHE A 260 3.93 -10.37 -9.19
C PHE A 260 3.29 -9.90 -10.49
N MET A 261 4.12 -9.55 -11.49
CA MET A 261 3.63 -9.21 -12.82
C MET A 261 2.90 -10.39 -13.47
N GLU A 262 3.50 -11.58 -13.50
CA GLU A 262 2.88 -12.79 -14.04
C GLU A 262 1.51 -13.04 -13.37
N ARG A 263 1.45 -12.97 -12.05
CA ARG A 263 0.23 -13.23 -11.29
C ARG A 263 -0.83 -12.15 -11.45
N TYR A 264 -0.50 -10.91 -11.16
CA TYR A 264 -1.51 -9.85 -11.04
C TYR A 264 -1.87 -9.17 -12.36
N HIS A 265 -0.96 -9.17 -13.33
CA HIS A 265 -1.22 -8.54 -14.62
C HIS A 265 -1.63 -9.55 -15.70
N PHE A 266 -1.33 -10.84 -15.54
CA PHE A 266 -1.67 -11.86 -16.54
C PHE A 266 -2.69 -12.88 -16.05
N GLU A 267 -2.53 -13.45 -14.85
CA GLU A 267 -3.44 -14.48 -14.35
C GLU A 267 -4.71 -13.89 -13.74
N ASP A 268 -4.58 -12.87 -12.90
CA ASP A 268 -5.69 -12.25 -12.19
C ASP A 268 -6.26 -11.00 -12.88
N ASN A 269 -5.82 -10.67 -14.11
CA ASN A 269 -6.19 -9.42 -14.79
C ASN A 269 -7.71 -9.21 -14.90
N SER A 270 -8.48 -10.27 -15.15
CA SER A 270 -9.94 -10.20 -15.22
C SER A 270 -10.63 -9.83 -13.90
N LYS A 271 -9.92 -9.91 -12.76
CA LYS A 271 -10.43 -9.57 -11.43
C LYS A 271 -10.00 -8.17 -11.01
N ARG A 272 -9.03 -7.56 -11.75
CA ARG A 272 -8.46 -6.26 -11.41
C ARG A 272 -9.31 -5.13 -12.00
N ARG A 273 -9.53 -4.11 -11.21
CA ARG A 273 -10.24 -2.88 -11.58
C ARG A 273 -9.30 -1.68 -11.69
N TYR A 274 -8.06 -1.86 -11.22
CA TYR A 274 -7.02 -0.86 -11.27
C TYR A 274 -5.68 -1.45 -11.68
N SER A 275 -4.95 -0.70 -12.49
CA SER A 275 -3.54 -0.93 -12.79
C SER A 275 -2.80 0.42 -12.75
N VAL A 276 -1.53 0.41 -12.38
CA VAL A 276 -0.69 1.62 -12.45
C VAL A 276 -0.62 2.17 -13.86
N TYR A 277 -0.47 1.28 -14.85
CA TYR A 277 -0.66 1.61 -16.27
C TYR A 277 -2.11 1.30 -16.68
N MET A 278 -2.78 2.27 -17.24
CA MET A 278 -4.13 2.15 -17.79
C MET A 278 -4.17 2.74 -19.22
N PRO A 279 -5.13 2.35 -20.08
CA PRO A 279 -5.34 3.01 -21.36
C PRO A 279 -5.45 4.53 -21.21
N GLY A 280 -4.69 5.27 -22.00
CA GLY A 280 -4.50 6.72 -21.86
C GLY A 280 -3.23 7.13 -21.08
N ASP A 281 -2.51 6.18 -20.49
CA ASP A 281 -1.21 6.42 -19.84
C ASP A 281 0.00 6.18 -20.78
N GLU A 282 -0.23 5.96 -22.10
CA GLU A 282 0.82 5.58 -23.07
C GLU A 282 1.98 6.57 -23.05
N TRP A 283 1.68 7.87 -22.92
CA TRP A 283 2.68 8.92 -22.88
C TRP A 283 3.56 8.85 -21.64
N ASN A 284 2.95 8.49 -20.49
CA ASN A 284 3.70 8.28 -19.25
C ASN A 284 4.59 7.04 -19.35
N LEU A 285 4.10 5.97 -20.00
CA LEU A 285 4.91 4.76 -20.24
C LEU A 285 6.10 5.05 -21.15
N ILE A 286 5.89 5.75 -22.29
CA ILE A 286 6.95 6.15 -23.20
C ILE A 286 8.00 7.01 -22.48
N LYS A 287 7.56 8.00 -21.69
CA LYS A 287 8.46 8.81 -20.86
C LYS A 287 9.27 7.98 -19.87
N PHE A 288 8.59 7.06 -19.17
CA PHE A 288 9.26 6.19 -18.21
C PHE A 288 10.30 5.29 -18.88
N LEU A 289 9.99 4.68 -20.02
CA LEU A 289 10.92 3.86 -20.78
C LEU A 289 12.12 4.69 -21.27
N PHE A 290 11.88 5.88 -21.81
CA PHE A 290 12.94 6.80 -22.21
C PHE A 290 13.85 7.19 -21.04
N TYR A 291 13.27 7.56 -19.89
CA TYR A 291 14.04 7.90 -18.68
C TYR A 291 14.85 6.70 -18.18
N SER A 292 14.26 5.52 -18.17
CA SER A 292 14.92 4.30 -17.70
C SER A 292 16.08 3.89 -18.60
N LEU A 293 15.89 3.92 -19.93
CA LEU A 293 16.92 3.52 -20.89
C LEU A 293 18.07 4.52 -20.98
N THR A 294 17.78 5.81 -20.88
CA THR A 294 18.82 6.85 -20.90
C THR A 294 19.50 7.06 -19.55
N VAL A 295 18.87 6.61 -18.46
CA VAL A 295 19.26 6.81 -17.05
C VAL A 295 19.51 8.26 -16.62
N VAL A 296 19.35 9.22 -17.52
CA VAL A 296 19.67 10.65 -17.27
C VAL A 296 18.75 11.22 -16.19
N LYS A 297 17.42 11.12 -16.39
CA LYS A 297 16.45 11.66 -15.42
C LYS A 297 16.52 10.94 -14.08
N PRO A 298 16.59 9.59 -13.99
CA PRO A 298 16.77 8.89 -12.72
C PRO A 298 18.07 9.28 -11.98
N THR A 299 19.15 9.51 -12.70
CA THR A 299 20.41 9.96 -12.10
C THR A 299 20.27 11.37 -11.54
N PHE A 300 19.61 12.27 -12.27
CA PHE A 300 19.35 13.63 -11.81
C PHE A 300 18.45 13.62 -10.54
N ASP A 301 17.40 12.80 -10.50
CA ASP A 301 16.53 12.65 -9.33
C ASP A 301 17.32 12.11 -8.12
N ALA A 302 18.20 11.13 -8.36
CA ALA A 302 19.07 10.58 -7.33
C ALA A 302 20.02 11.64 -6.75
N LEU A 303 20.67 12.43 -7.62
CA LEU A 303 21.56 13.51 -7.21
C LEU A 303 20.82 14.61 -6.45
N SER A 304 19.66 15.04 -6.96
CA SER A 304 18.81 16.05 -6.30
C SER A 304 18.37 15.57 -4.91
N GLY A 305 17.96 14.30 -4.79
CA GLY A 305 17.62 13.70 -3.50
C GLY A 305 18.81 13.63 -2.55
N PHE A 306 19.97 13.19 -3.04
CA PHE A 306 21.21 13.11 -2.27
C PHE A 306 21.69 14.48 -1.76
N LEU A 307 21.51 15.54 -2.53
CA LEU A 307 21.85 16.89 -2.07
C LEU A 307 20.99 17.36 -0.87
N ARG A 308 19.75 16.88 -0.78
CA ARG A 308 18.81 17.22 0.31
C ARG A 308 18.96 16.29 1.51
N ILE A 309 19.08 14.99 1.25
CA ILE A 309 19.26 13.94 2.28
C ILE A 309 20.48 13.10 1.86
N ARG A 310 21.59 13.25 2.56
CA ARG A 310 22.88 12.56 2.29
C ARG A 310 22.74 11.05 2.58
N ASP A 311 22.22 10.30 1.61
CA ASP A 311 22.13 8.84 1.67
C ASP A 311 22.44 8.21 0.29
N LYS A 312 23.32 7.20 0.30
CA LYS A 312 23.70 6.47 -0.92
C LYS A 312 22.53 5.69 -1.53
N ALA A 313 21.45 5.44 -0.79
CA ALA A 313 20.27 4.73 -1.29
C ALA A 313 19.59 5.45 -2.48
N TRP A 314 19.74 6.76 -2.61
CA TRP A 314 19.28 7.51 -3.78
C TRP A 314 19.85 6.95 -5.09
N PHE A 315 21.12 6.51 -5.10
CA PHE A 315 21.79 6.00 -6.29
C PHE A 315 21.33 4.61 -6.75
N LEU A 316 20.44 3.95 -5.97
CA LEU A 316 19.72 2.78 -6.48
C LEU A 316 18.71 3.16 -7.57
N HIS A 317 18.25 4.41 -7.64
CA HIS A 317 17.13 4.80 -8.50
C HIS A 317 17.34 4.50 -9.99
N PRO A 318 18.45 4.90 -10.63
CA PRO A 318 18.71 4.55 -12.04
C PRO A 318 18.80 3.03 -12.26
N ILE A 319 19.37 2.28 -11.29
CA ILE A 319 19.47 0.81 -11.37
C ILE A 319 18.08 0.19 -11.29
N MET A 320 17.22 0.69 -10.40
CA MET A 320 15.84 0.20 -10.21
C MET A 320 14.98 0.53 -11.44
N CYS A 321 15.12 1.71 -12.04
CA CYS A 321 14.40 2.08 -13.26
C CYS A 321 14.73 1.12 -14.41
N LEU A 322 16.03 0.90 -14.68
CA LEU A 322 16.47 -0.09 -15.67
C LEU A 322 15.98 -1.50 -15.33
N GLY A 323 16.19 -1.95 -14.10
CA GLY A 323 15.83 -3.29 -13.66
C GLY A 323 14.33 -3.56 -13.81
N ILE A 324 13.47 -2.62 -13.44
CA ILE A 324 12.01 -2.72 -13.59
C ILE A 324 11.61 -2.74 -15.07
N SER A 325 12.20 -1.86 -15.91
CA SER A 325 11.91 -1.84 -17.35
C SER A 325 12.27 -3.16 -18.01
N PHE A 326 13.44 -3.73 -17.72
CA PHE A 326 13.82 -5.05 -18.23
C PHE A 326 12.93 -6.18 -17.69
N THR A 327 12.62 -6.16 -16.39
CA THR A 327 11.78 -7.17 -15.75
C THR A 327 10.39 -7.21 -16.37
N TYR A 328 9.77 -6.05 -16.53
CA TYR A 328 8.41 -5.97 -17.08
C TYR A 328 8.40 -6.18 -18.60
N GLY A 329 9.41 -5.68 -19.32
CA GLY A 329 9.57 -5.96 -20.74
C GLY A 329 9.72 -7.44 -21.04
N LEU A 330 10.60 -8.15 -20.33
CA LEU A 330 10.77 -9.60 -20.48
C LEU A 330 9.52 -10.38 -20.09
N GLY A 331 8.84 -10.00 -19.00
CA GLY A 331 7.59 -10.63 -18.58
C GLY A 331 6.49 -10.46 -19.63
N THR A 332 6.37 -9.27 -20.23
CA THR A 332 5.43 -9.01 -21.31
C THR A 332 5.73 -9.88 -22.54
N ILE A 333 6.98 -9.89 -22.99
CA ILE A 333 7.42 -10.72 -24.14
C ILE A 333 7.11 -12.20 -23.88
N LYS A 334 7.47 -12.71 -22.71
CA LYS A 334 7.20 -14.10 -22.32
C LYS A 334 5.69 -14.41 -22.35
N SER A 335 4.85 -13.52 -21.84
CA SER A 335 3.40 -13.69 -21.85
C SER A 335 2.82 -13.69 -23.27
N LEU A 336 3.31 -12.81 -24.15
CA LEU A 336 2.89 -12.73 -25.54
C LEU A 336 3.26 -14.01 -26.34
N ILE A 337 4.45 -14.55 -26.11
CA ILE A 337 4.89 -15.81 -26.74
C ILE A 337 4.05 -16.98 -26.23
N SER A 338 3.77 -17.04 -24.92
CA SER A 338 3.02 -18.15 -24.30
C SER A 338 1.52 -18.13 -24.64
N ASN A 339 0.94 -16.98 -24.94
CA ASN A 339 -0.48 -16.86 -25.29
C ASN A 339 -0.73 -15.63 -26.18
N PRO A 340 -0.58 -15.77 -27.52
CA PRO A 340 -0.77 -14.66 -28.46
C PRO A 340 -2.16 -14.00 -28.39
N ALA A 341 -3.21 -14.71 -27.97
CA ALA A 341 -4.56 -14.16 -27.81
C ALA A 341 -4.64 -13.08 -26.70
N LYS A 342 -3.67 -13.03 -25.78
CA LYS A 342 -3.59 -11.98 -24.75
C LYS A 342 -3.14 -10.62 -25.31
N ILE A 343 -2.68 -10.54 -26.54
CA ILE A 343 -2.27 -9.27 -27.18
C ILE A 343 -3.45 -8.29 -27.22
N SER A 344 -4.67 -8.79 -27.48
CA SER A 344 -5.86 -7.95 -27.50
C SER A 344 -6.21 -7.31 -26.17
N ILE A 345 -5.83 -7.95 -25.03
CA ILE A 345 -6.14 -7.45 -23.68
C ILE A 345 -5.34 -6.18 -23.35
N PHE A 346 -4.13 -6.02 -23.90
CA PHE A 346 -3.33 -4.81 -23.72
C PHE A 346 -3.85 -3.59 -24.48
N PHE A 347 -4.62 -3.81 -25.56
CA PHE A 347 -5.08 -2.74 -26.45
C PHE A 347 -6.60 -2.55 -26.49
N THR A 348 -7.38 -3.41 -25.84
CA THR A 348 -8.85 -3.41 -25.90
C THR A 348 -9.54 -3.41 -24.55
N HIS A 349 -9.12 -2.57 -23.60
CA HIS A 349 -10.04 -2.17 -22.52
C HIS A 349 -10.92 -1.03 -23.05
N LYS A 350 -12.10 -1.44 -23.60
CA LYS A 350 -13.24 -0.54 -23.75
C LYS A 350 -13.92 -0.33 -22.41
#